data_19fa41de69ac8a1a3e8898b8047223de
#
_entry.id   19fa41de69ac8a1a3e8898b8047223de
#
_cell.length_a   1.000
_cell.length_b   1.000
_cell.length_c   1.000
_cell.angle_alpha   90.00
_cell.angle_beta   90.00
_cell.angle_gamma   90.00
#
_symmetry.space_group_name_H-M   'P 1'
#
loop_
_entity.id
_entity.type
_entity.pdbx_description
1 polymer ?
#
loop_
_entity_poly.entity_id
_entity_poly.type
_entity_poly.pdbx_seq_one_letter_code
_entity_poly.pdbx_strand_id
1 'polypeptide(L)' 'VVIYNVLGKEVLSIKNTNTINVQALPSGVYTIRISDGVAQTNRKFIKN' A
#
# COMPACT_ATOMS: atom_id res chain seq x y z
N VAL A 1 -0.25 -5.27 5.53
CA VAL A 1 -0.49 -4.38 4.40
C VAL A 1 0.83 -3.78 3.93
N VAL A 2 1.12 -3.88 2.66
CA VAL A 2 2.33 -3.34 2.07
C VAL A 2 1.94 -2.44 0.91
N ILE A 3 2.60 -1.30 0.80
CA ILE A 3 2.34 -0.35 -0.28
C ILE A 3 3.58 -0.25 -1.16
N TYR A 4 3.36 -0.41 -2.46
CA TYR A 4 4.42 -0.33 -3.47
C TYR A 4 4.19 0.89 -4.36
N ASN A 5 5.28 1.50 -4.83
CA ASN A 5 5.17 2.59 -5.78
C ASN A 5 5.00 2.04 -7.20
N VAL A 6 4.94 2.93 -8.17
CA VAL A 6 4.71 2.55 -9.57
C VAL A 6 5.85 1.69 -10.13
N LEU A 7 7.04 1.78 -9.54
CA LEU A 7 8.19 0.98 -9.96
C LEU A 7 8.22 -0.38 -9.29
N GLY A 8 7.26 -0.67 -8.40
CA GLY A 8 7.21 -1.92 -7.68
C GLY A 8 8.06 -1.94 -6.42
N LYS A 9 8.59 -0.80 -5.99
CA LYS A 9 9.40 -0.72 -4.79
C LYS A 9 8.51 -0.53 -3.57
N GLU A 10 8.77 -1.28 -2.50
CA GLU A 10 8.04 -1.12 -1.25
C GLU A 10 8.36 0.24 -0.63
N VAL A 11 7.32 1.01 -0.36
CA VAL A 11 7.47 2.34 0.23
C VAL A 11 6.90 2.39 1.64
N LEU A 12 6.02 1.46 2.01
CA LEU A 12 5.41 1.45 3.33
C LEU A 12 4.99 0.03 3.66
N SER A 13 5.21 -0.37 4.91
CA SER A 13 4.77 -1.67 5.41
C SER A 13 4.08 -1.45 6.74
N ILE A 14 2.86 -1.94 6.88
CA ILE A 14 2.03 -1.72 8.06
C ILE A 14 1.51 -3.07 8.54
N LYS A 15 1.59 -3.31 9.84
CA LYS A 15 1.10 -4.54 10.45
C LYS A 15 0.00 -4.22 11.45
N ASN A 16 -1.02 -5.06 11.46
CA ASN A 16 -2.05 -5.07 12.51
C ASN A 16 -2.67 -3.70 12.73
N THR A 17 -3.00 -3.02 11.64
CA THR A 17 -3.65 -1.72 11.74
C THR A 17 -4.79 -1.63 10.74
N ASN A 18 -5.84 -0.92 11.12
CA ASN A 18 -6.96 -0.64 10.25
C ASN A 18 -6.85 0.72 9.59
N THR A 19 -5.83 1.49 9.98
CA THR A 19 -5.65 2.85 9.47
C THR A 19 -4.30 2.94 8.79
N ILE A 20 -4.29 3.45 7.56
CA ILE A 20 -3.08 3.65 6.79
C ILE A 20 -2.89 5.15 6.58
N ASN A 21 -1.75 5.66 7.06
CA ASN A 21 -1.41 7.07 6.86
C ASN A 21 -0.50 7.18 5.65
N VAL A 22 -1.05 7.72 4.56
CA VAL A 22 -0.30 7.89 3.31
C VAL A 22 0.15 9.33 3.10
N GLN A 23 0.00 10.19 4.10
CA GLN A 23 0.35 11.60 3.96
C GLN A 23 1.84 11.80 3.68
N ALA A 24 2.68 10.89 4.16
CA ALA A 24 4.11 10.98 3.95
C ALA A 24 4.54 10.57 2.55
N LEU A 25 3.64 10.00 1.76
CA LEU A 25 3.98 9.54 0.43
C LEU A 25 3.81 10.67 -0.59
N PRO A 26 4.74 10.82 -1.52
CA PRO A 26 4.55 11.77 -2.62
C PRO A 26 3.33 11.43 -3.47
N SER A 27 2.83 12.42 -4.19
CA SER A 27 1.73 12.19 -5.13
C SER A 27 2.16 11.19 -6.19
N GLY A 28 1.24 10.31 -6.58
CA GLY A 28 1.54 9.31 -7.59
C GLY A 28 0.62 8.12 -7.50
N VAL A 29 0.96 7.09 -8.27
CA VAL A 29 0.21 5.85 -8.34
C VAL A 29 0.88 4.82 -7.45
N TYR A 30 0.08 4.14 -6.64
CA TYR A 30 0.58 3.15 -5.69
C TYR A 30 -0.27 1.88 -5.77
N THR A 31 0.33 0.78 -5.34
CA THR A 31 -0.36 -0.50 -5.22
C THR A 31 -0.34 -0.93 -3.76
N ILE A 32 -1.51 -1.27 -3.22
CA ILE A 32 -1.65 -1.80 -1.87
C ILE A 32 -1.80 -3.31 -1.97
N ARG A 33 -0.97 -4.04 -1.24
CA ARG A 33 -1.10 -5.48 -1.10
C ARG A 33 -1.65 -5.79 0.28
N ILE A 34 -2.80 -6.42 0.32
CA ILE A 34 -3.47 -6.81 1.56
C ILE A 34 -3.44 -8.33 1.66
N SER A 35 -2.92 -8.84 2.77
CA SER A 35 -2.88 -10.28 3.02
C SER A 35 -3.61 -10.55 4.33
N ASP A 36 -4.55 -11.50 4.30
CA ASP A 36 -5.30 -11.90 5.49
C ASP A 36 -4.87 -13.27 6.01
N GLY A 37 -3.77 -13.79 5.51
CA GLY A 37 -3.26 -15.09 5.91
C GLY A 37 -3.74 -16.24 5.04
N VAL A 38 -4.82 -16.04 4.30
CA VAL A 38 -5.39 -17.07 3.41
C VAL A 38 -5.34 -16.60 1.97
N ALA A 39 -5.63 -15.34 1.73
CA ALA A 39 -5.68 -14.77 0.40
C ALA A 39 -4.94 -13.44 0.37
N GLN A 40 -4.51 -13.05 -0.81
CA GLN A 40 -3.86 -11.76 -1.04
C GLN A 40 -4.69 -10.98 -2.03
N THR A 41 -4.83 -9.68 -1.75
CA THR A 41 -5.57 -8.77 -2.63
C THR A 41 -4.65 -7.60 -2.94
N ASN A 42 -4.54 -7.27 -4.22
CA ASN A 42 -3.79 -6.09 -4.67
C ASN A 42 -4.77 -5.05 -5.18
N ARG A 43 -4.61 -3.82 -4.72
CA ARG A 43 -5.43 -2.71 -5.16
C ARG A 43 -4.56 -1.55 -5.54
N LYS A 44 -4.94 -0.88 -6.61
CA LYS A 44 -4.23 0.30 -7.09
C LYS A 44 -4.95 1.55 -6.60
N PHE A 45 -4.18 2.54 -6.15
CA PHE A 45 -4.77 3.81 -5.77
C PHE A 45 -3.89 4.97 -6.26
N ILE A 46 -4.49 6.13 -6.37
CA ILE A 46 -3.80 7.34 -6.82
C ILE A 46 -3.84 8.33 -5.67
N LYS A 47 -2.65 8.82 -5.30
CA LYS A 47 -2.53 9.85 -4.29
C LYS A 47 -2.28 11.19 -4.97
N ASN A 48 -3.12 12.14 -4.66
CA ASN A 48 -3.02 13.50 -5.18
C ASN A 48 -2.13 14.38 -4.32
#